data_e5ca14e9b7a8296b6be23ae4dbc18772
#
_entry.id   e5ca14e9b7a8296b6be23ae4dbc18772
#
_cell.length_a   1.000
_cell.length_b   1.000
_cell.length_c   1.000
_cell.angle_alpha   90.00
_cell.angle_beta   90.00
_cell.angle_gamma   90.00
#
_symmetry.space_group_name_H-M   'P 1'
#
loop_
_entity.id
_entity.type
_entity.pdbx_description
1 polymer ?
#
loop_
_entity_poly.entity_id
_entity_poly.type
_entity_poly.pdbx_seq_one_letter_code
_entity_poly.pdbx_strand_id
1 'polypeptide(L)'
;MRFNKYYLAALSSFIIWGFFSLALKPLKDYASLDILFYRIFLATAFLLLINLLFRKKELLNDISEYKKMAGKVQTRIIFLTVSGGFLLILNWFLFIYAINHVSLQSASFAYMICPIVTTILAFFILKEKLSGWQWFSVSLCVVSCAILAYGHITDLVYSLVIALSFALYLISQRKNNQFDRFVVLTVQMVIASIVILPFYPTYSGLLPTASLFYVLLVVIVIVFTIVPLYLNLFALKGMNSSAVGILMYTNPLIHFILAVFYFKEEVHLNQIISYGLILISIVIFNERFLFKKNV
;
A
#
# COMPACT_ATOMS: atom_id res chain seq x y z
N MET A 1 -9.63 -25.87 -6.20
CA MET A 1 -8.56 -24.97 -5.70
C MET A 1 -9.04 -24.33 -4.40
N ARG A 2 -8.48 -24.67 -3.25
CA ARG A 2 -8.69 -23.89 -2.03
C ARG A 2 -7.70 -22.70 -2.08
N PHE A 3 -8.14 -21.54 -2.56
CA PHE A 3 -7.34 -20.34 -2.46
C PHE A 3 -7.03 -20.06 -0.98
N ASN A 4 -5.75 -19.90 -0.68
CA ASN A 4 -5.33 -19.52 0.66
C ASN A 4 -5.97 -18.15 1.00
N LYS A 5 -6.67 -18.04 2.14
CA LYS A 5 -7.35 -16.81 2.59
C LYS A 5 -6.44 -15.58 2.59
N TYR A 6 -5.15 -15.77 2.81
CA TYR A 6 -4.15 -14.70 2.80
C TYR A 6 -3.85 -14.21 1.37
N TYR A 7 -3.82 -15.12 0.39
CA TYR A 7 -3.67 -14.77 -1.02
C TYR A 7 -4.88 -13.98 -1.52
N LEU A 8 -6.09 -14.44 -1.20
CA LEU A 8 -7.32 -13.71 -1.54
C LEU A 8 -7.34 -12.32 -0.91
N ALA A 9 -6.92 -12.19 0.35
CA ALA A 9 -6.86 -10.90 1.03
C ALA A 9 -5.88 -9.93 0.34
N ALA A 10 -4.67 -10.39 -0.03
CA ALA A 10 -3.71 -9.57 -0.76
C ALA A 10 -4.27 -9.14 -2.12
N LEU A 11 -4.79 -10.07 -2.90
CA LEU A 11 -5.34 -9.80 -4.23
C LEU A 11 -6.51 -8.81 -4.15
N SER A 12 -7.47 -9.03 -3.21
CA SER A 12 -8.60 -8.13 -3.00
C SER A 12 -8.17 -6.73 -2.61
N SER A 13 -7.14 -6.61 -1.73
CA SER A 13 -6.56 -5.32 -1.35
C SER A 13 -6.09 -4.52 -2.57
N PHE A 14 -5.32 -5.15 -3.45
CA PHE A 14 -4.75 -4.48 -4.62
C PHE A 14 -5.78 -4.25 -5.74
N ILE A 15 -6.78 -5.12 -5.87
CA ILE A 15 -7.93 -4.87 -6.76
C ILE A 15 -8.69 -3.62 -6.30
N ILE A 16 -9.01 -3.52 -5.01
CA ILE A 16 -9.69 -2.36 -4.45
C ILE A 16 -8.88 -1.09 -4.73
N TRP A 17 -7.58 -1.08 -4.42
CA TRP A 17 -6.73 0.07 -4.71
C TRP A 17 -6.63 0.39 -6.21
N GLY A 18 -6.74 -0.61 -7.09
CA GLY A 18 -6.75 -0.42 -8.54
C GLY A 18 -7.92 0.46 -9.03
N PHE A 19 -9.04 0.43 -8.32
CA PHE A 19 -10.20 1.28 -8.64
C PHE A 19 -10.20 2.64 -7.92
N PHE A 20 -9.17 2.95 -7.13
CA PHE A 20 -9.11 4.18 -6.33
C PHE A 20 -9.25 5.47 -7.16
N SER A 21 -8.70 5.48 -8.38
CA SER A 21 -8.81 6.62 -9.30
C SER A 21 -10.26 7.02 -9.60
N LEU A 22 -11.22 6.08 -9.61
CA LEU A 22 -12.63 6.38 -9.85
C LEU A 22 -13.24 7.22 -8.71
N ALA A 23 -12.83 6.96 -7.45
CA ALA A 23 -13.30 7.75 -6.31
C ALA A 23 -12.55 9.09 -6.17
N LEU A 24 -11.30 9.15 -6.66
CA LEU A 24 -10.47 10.34 -6.54
C LEU A 24 -10.75 11.37 -7.64
N LYS A 25 -11.05 10.93 -8.87
CA LYS A 25 -11.25 11.82 -10.02
C LYS A 25 -12.34 12.90 -9.81
N PRO A 26 -13.50 12.63 -9.17
CA PRO A 26 -14.48 13.67 -8.86
C PRO A 26 -14.00 14.72 -7.85
N LEU A 27 -12.92 14.44 -7.12
CA LEU A 27 -12.33 15.34 -6.13
C LEU A 27 -11.11 16.12 -6.67
N LYS A 28 -10.87 16.10 -7.99
CA LYS A 28 -9.71 16.75 -8.63
C LYS A 28 -9.57 18.25 -8.35
N ASP A 29 -10.67 18.93 -8.06
CA ASP A 29 -10.70 20.37 -7.81
C ASP A 29 -10.31 20.73 -6.35
N TYR A 30 -10.15 19.74 -5.49
CA TYR A 30 -9.68 19.90 -4.11
C TYR A 30 -8.18 19.65 -4.03
N ALA A 31 -7.49 20.40 -3.16
CA ALA A 31 -6.07 20.18 -2.93
C ALA A 31 -5.81 18.76 -2.41
N SER A 32 -4.80 18.08 -2.98
CA SER A 32 -4.47 16.70 -2.60
C SER A 32 -4.10 16.56 -1.12
N LEU A 33 -3.51 17.61 -0.52
CA LEU A 33 -3.20 17.64 0.91
C LEU A 33 -4.47 17.70 1.76
N ASP A 34 -5.51 18.43 1.35
CA ASP A 34 -6.78 18.46 2.08
C ASP A 34 -7.41 17.06 2.09
N ILE A 35 -7.47 16.40 0.94
CA ILE A 35 -7.97 15.03 0.85
C ILE A 35 -7.15 14.10 1.78
N LEU A 36 -5.83 14.27 1.86
CA LEU A 36 -4.97 13.48 2.75
C LEU A 36 -5.30 13.73 4.22
N PHE A 37 -5.39 14.99 4.65
CA PHE A 37 -5.72 15.34 6.03
C PHE A 37 -7.06 14.75 6.46
N TYR A 38 -8.12 15.04 5.72
CA TYR A 38 -9.46 14.53 6.04
C TYR A 38 -9.53 13.01 5.99
N ARG A 39 -8.85 12.38 5.03
CA ARG A 39 -8.76 10.92 4.91
C ARG A 39 -8.14 10.29 6.15
N ILE A 40 -7.02 10.84 6.66
CA ILE A 40 -6.31 10.27 7.81
C ILE A 40 -7.10 10.51 9.09
N PHE A 41 -7.61 11.72 9.32
CA PHE A 41 -8.37 12.03 10.53
C PHE A 41 -9.66 11.21 10.61
N LEU A 42 -10.40 11.11 9.50
CA LEU A 42 -11.63 10.34 9.46
C LEU A 42 -11.36 8.82 9.58
N ALA A 43 -10.31 8.31 8.94
CA ALA A 43 -9.91 6.91 9.09
C ALA A 43 -9.54 6.60 10.55
N THR A 44 -8.81 7.48 11.21
CA THR A 44 -8.45 7.35 12.62
C THR A 44 -9.70 7.33 13.50
N ALA A 45 -10.65 8.26 13.27
CA ALA A 45 -11.90 8.31 14.02
C ALA A 45 -12.71 6.99 13.87
N PHE A 46 -12.88 6.50 12.64
CA PHE A 46 -13.60 5.25 12.39
C PHE A 46 -12.91 4.03 13.02
N LEU A 47 -11.59 3.93 12.88
CA LEU A 47 -10.84 2.83 13.47
C LEU A 47 -10.90 2.84 15.00
N LEU A 48 -10.81 4.01 15.64
CA LEU A 48 -10.97 4.16 17.09
C LEU A 48 -12.38 3.77 17.52
N LEU A 49 -13.42 4.28 16.86
CA LEU A 49 -14.81 3.94 17.16
C LEU A 49 -15.06 2.43 17.03
N ILE A 50 -14.60 1.81 15.95
CA ILE A 50 -14.77 0.36 15.74
C ILE A 50 -14.06 -0.45 16.83
N ASN A 51 -12.82 -0.08 17.20
CA ASN A 51 -12.12 -0.79 18.26
C ASN A 51 -12.78 -0.62 19.64
N LEU A 52 -13.23 0.59 19.97
CA LEU A 52 -13.83 0.87 21.28
C LEU A 52 -15.23 0.26 21.44
N LEU A 53 -16.03 0.27 20.36
CA LEU A 53 -17.42 -0.19 20.40
C LEU A 53 -17.58 -1.68 20.10
N PHE A 54 -16.84 -2.20 19.11
CA PHE A 54 -17.08 -3.55 18.57
C PHE A 54 -15.91 -4.52 18.81
N ARG A 55 -14.68 -4.03 19.08
CA ARG A 55 -13.49 -4.86 19.20
C ARG A 55 -12.73 -4.62 20.50
N LYS A 56 -13.45 -4.18 21.53
CA LYS A 56 -12.87 -3.90 22.87
C LYS A 56 -12.15 -5.13 23.47
N LYS A 57 -12.66 -6.33 23.19
CA LYS A 57 -12.07 -7.58 23.68
C LYS A 57 -10.69 -7.81 23.08
N GLU A 58 -10.54 -7.66 21.76
CA GLU A 58 -9.27 -7.80 21.05
C GLU A 58 -8.27 -6.75 21.51
N LEU A 59 -8.72 -5.50 21.66
CA LEU A 59 -7.90 -4.39 22.14
C LEU A 59 -7.37 -4.69 23.56
N LEU A 60 -8.23 -5.10 24.50
CA LEU A 60 -7.84 -5.42 25.87
C LEU A 60 -6.93 -6.65 25.93
N ASN A 61 -7.18 -7.66 25.09
CA ASN A 61 -6.33 -8.83 24.98
C ASN A 61 -4.92 -8.45 24.50
N ASP A 62 -4.78 -7.65 23.44
CA ASP A 62 -3.48 -7.19 22.94
C ASP A 62 -2.73 -6.38 23.98
N ILE A 63 -3.41 -5.50 24.74
CA ILE A 63 -2.82 -4.75 25.84
C ILE A 63 -2.33 -5.70 26.96
N SER A 64 -3.13 -6.71 27.31
CA SER A 64 -2.75 -7.69 28.33
C SER A 64 -1.53 -8.52 27.90
N GLU A 65 -1.54 -9.01 26.66
CA GLU A 65 -0.40 -9.78 26.11
C GLU A 65 0.85 -8.91 26.02
N TYR A 66 0.73 -7.65 25.58
CA TYR A 66 1.85 -6.71 25.56
C TYR A 66 2.50 -6.55 26.96
N LYS A 67 1.70 -6.38 28.02
CA LYS A 67 2.20 -6.22 29.39
C LYS A 67 2.95 -7.44 29.92
N LYS A 68 2.64 -8.65 29.42
CA LYS A 68 3.30 -9.90 29.82
C LYS A 68 4.64 -10.13 29.10
N MET A 69 4.93 -9.40 28.03
CA MET A 69 6.13 -9.60 27.23
C MET A 69 7.38 -9.04 27.90
N ALA A 70 8.52 -9.65 27.62
CA ALA A 70 9.82 -9.13 28.09
C ALA A 70 10.09 -7.74 27.49
N GLY A 71 10.72 -6.85 28.26
CA GLY A 71 10.94 -5.44 27.87
C GLY A 71 11.61 -5.26 26.49
N LYS A 72 12.58 -6.11 26.12
CA LYS A 72 13.19 -6.11 24.78
C LYS A 72 12.19 -6.37 23.67
N VAL A 73 11.20 -7.25 23.89
CA VAL A 73 10.15 -7.57 22.93
C VAL A 73 9.18 -6.40 22.83
N GLN A 74 8.80 -5.82 23.97
CA GLN A 74 7.94 -4.62 24.01
C GLN A 74 8.56 -3.46 23.22
N THR A 75 9.83 -3.14 23.46
CA THR A 75 10.55 -2.08 22.73
C THR A 75 10.57 -2.34 21.22
N ARG A 76 10.83 -3.58 20.82
CA ARG A 76 10.80 -3.96 19.40
C ARG A 76 9.42 -3.75 18.78
N ILE A 77 8.36 -4.13 19.47
CA ILE A 77 6.97 -3.98 18.98
C ILE A 77 6.59 -2.50 18.85
N ILE A 78 6.91 -1.69 19.87
CA ILE A 78 6.71 -0.24 19.82
C ILE A 78 7.44 0.33 18.61
N PHE A 79 8.73 0.02 18.45
CA PHE A 79 9.53 0.49 17.34
C PHE A 79 8.91 0.11 15.98
N LEU A 80 8.48 -1.15 15.79
CA LEU A 80 7.86 -1.61 14.54
C LEU A 80 6.50 -0.96 14.29
N THR A 81 5.71 -0.69 15.33
CA THR A 81 4.40 -0.06 15.19
C THR A 81 4.54 1.43 14.88
N VAL A 82 5.41 2.14 15.61
CA VAL A 82 5.66 3.57 15.41
C VAL A 82 6.31 3.82 14.06
N SER A 83 7.36 3.07 13.72
CA SER A 83 8.00 3.18 12.40
C SER A 83 7.03 2.83 11.28
N GLY A 84 6.13 1.84 11.46
CA GLY A 84 5.09 1.51 10.50
C GLY A 84 4.12 2.66 10.27
N GLY A 85 3.63 3.32 11.31
CA GLY A 85 2.78 4.52 11.18
C GLY A 85 3.50 5.67 10.50
N PHE A 86 4.77 5.92 10.88
CA PHE A 86 5.59 6.94 10.25
C PHE A 86 5.88 6.64 8.77
N LEU A 87 6.25 5.41 8.42
CA LEU A 87 6.51 5.02 7.03
C LEU A 87 5.27 5.12 6.16
N LEU A 88 4.10 4.83 6.71
CA LEU A 88 2.83 4.93 5.99
C LEU A 88 2.50 6.38 5.65
N ILE A 89 2.58 7.28 6.62
CA ILE A 89 2.31 8.70 6.37
C ILE A 89 3.39 9.35 5.49
N LEU A 90 4.66 8.98 5.70
CA LEU A 90 5.77 9.42 4.86
C LEU A 90 5.54 9.02 3.40
N ASN A 91 5.14 7.76 3.16
CA ASN A 91 4.83 7.30 1.81
C ASN A 91 3.72 8.12 1.15
N TRP A 92 2.62 8.35 1.87
CA TRP A 92 1.50 9.13 1.33
C TRP A 92 1.86 10.59 1.10
N PHE A 93 2.62 11.19 2.01
CA PHE A 93 3.14 12.56 1.85
C PHE A 93 4.05 12.67 0.63
N LEU A 94 5.04 11.78 0.49
CA LEU A 94 5.96 11.76 -0.65
C LEU A 94 5.24 11.55 -1.98
N PHE A 95 4.21 10.69 -1.98
CA PHE A 95 3.38 10.45 -3.16
C PHE A 95 2.65 11.72 -3.61
N ILE A 96 2.01 12.44 -2.66
CA ILE A 96 1.31 13.69 -2.94
C ILE A 96 2.30 14.79 -3.33
N TYR A 97 3.45 14.87 -2.63
CA TYR A 97 4.51 15.81 -2.97
C TYR A 97 4.99 15.61 -4.42
N ALA A 98 5.21 14.37 -4.83
CA ALA A 98 5.62 14.05 -6.20
C ALA A 98 4.57 14.50 -7.22
N ILE A 99 3.28 14.25 -6.98
CA ILE A 99 2.19 14.70 -7.87
C ILE A 99 2.17 16.22 -8.03
N ASN A 100 2.35 16.96 -6.93
CA ASN A 100 2.17 18.42 -6.93
C ASN A 100 3.43 19.18 -7.36
N HIS A 101 4.63 18.63 -7.13
CA HIS A 101 5.90 19.37 -7.27
C HIS A 101 6.90 18.74 -8.24
N VAL A 102 6.67 17.47 -8.66
CA VAL A 102 7.59 16.77 -9.56
C VAL A 102 6.87 16.40 -10.84
N SER A 103 6.13 15.29 -10.82
CA SER A 103 5.31 14.84 -11.94
C SER A 103 4.33 13.74 -11.50
N LEU A 104 3.22 13.62 -12.21
CA LEU A 104 2.30 12.49 -12.07
C LEU A 104 3.00 11.16 -12.42
N GLN A 105 3.97 11.23 -13.32
CA GLN A 105 4.76 10.09 -13.77
C GLN A 105 5.61 9.49 -12.66
N SER A 106 6.27 10.34 -11.83
CA SER A 106 7.03 9.90 -10.65
C SER A 106 6.17 9.10 -9.67
N ALA A 107 4.95 9.59 -9.40
CA ALA A 107 4.03 8.90 -8.52
C ALA A 107 3.56 7.54 -9.11
N SER A 108 3.31 7.48 -10.41
CA SER A 108 2.92 6.26 -11.11
C SER A 108 4.05 5.23 -11.13
N PHE A 109 5.28 5.63 -11.41
CA PHE A 109 6.45 4.75 -11.41
C PHE A 109 6.74 4.16 -10.03
N ALA A 110 6.41 4.86 -8.94
CA ALA A 110 6.61 4.34 -7.58
C ALA A 110 5.87 3.01 -7.37
N TYR A 111 4.65 2.88 -7.85
CA TYR A 111 3.88 1.63 -7.76
C TYR A 111 4.41 0.52 -8.68
N MET A 112 5.14 0.87 -9.74
CA MET A 112 5.82 -0.09 -10.61
C MET A 112 7.12 -0.60 -10.00
N ILE A 113 7.85 0.24 -9.28
CA ILE A 113 9.14 -0.08 -8.65
C ILE A 113 8.95 -0.76 -7.29
N CYS A 114 7.90 -0.40 -6.56
CA CYS A 114 7.66 -0.87 -5.19
C CYS A 114 7.67 -2.40 -5.03
N PRO A 115 7.06 -3.21 -5.92
CA PRO A 115 7.13 -4.67 -5.84
C PRO A 115 8.56 -5.21 -5.93
N ILE A 116 9.38 -4.63 -6.79
CA ILE A 116 10.80 -5.01 -6.95
C ILE A 116 11.55 -4.73 -5.66
N VAL A 117 11.45 -3.48 -5.15
CA VAL A 117 12.11 -3.06 -3.90
C VAL A 117 11.64 -3.91 -2.73
N THR A 118 10.33 -4.18 -2.62
CA THR A 118 9.77 -5.05 -1.57
C THR A 118 10.37 -6.45 -1.62
N THR A 119 10.48 -7.05 -2.81
CA THR A 119 11.05 -8.39 -2.99
C THR A 119 12.53 -8.42 -2.61
N ILE A 120 13.31 -7.44 -3.04
CA ILE A 120 14.74 -7.31 -2.70
C ILE A 120 14.91 -7.13 -1.19
N LEU A 121 14.15 -6.24 -0.55
CA LEU A 121 14.22 -6.03 0.90
C LEU A 121 13.75 -7.27 1.67
N ALA A 122 12.75 -7.99 1.20
CA ALA A 122 12.29 -9.22 1.81
C ALA A 122 13.38 -10.30 1.77
N PHE A 123 14.10 -10.42 0.67
CA PHE A 123 15.24 -11.32 0.55
C PHE A 123 16.35 -10.96 1.55
N PHE A 124 16.79 -9.70 1.62
CA PHE A 124 17.90 -9.30 2.49
C PHE A 124 17.51 -9.19 3.96
N ILE A 125 16.35 -8.57 4.29
CA ILE A 125 15.98 -8.24 5.68
C ILE A 125 15.20 -9.37 6.35
N LEU A 126 14.30 -10.04 5.62
CA LEU A 126 13.47 -11.13 6.14
C LEU A 126 14.07 -12.51 5.87
N LYS A 127 15.16 -12.56 5.07
CA LYS A 127 15.79 -13.81 4.62
C LYS A 127 14.81 -14.74 3.88
N GLU A 128 13.86 -14.14 3.14
CA GLU A 128 12.93 -14.89 2.30
C GLU A 128 13.71 -15.57 1.16
N LYS A 129 13.48 -16.89 0.98
CA LYS A 129 14.13 -17.65 -0.10
C LYS A 129 13.30 -17.53 -1.37
N LEU A 130 13.92 -17.04 -2.44
CA LEU A 130 13.34 -16.95 -3.76
C LEU A 130 13.84 -18.08 -4.66
N SER A 131 12.94 -18.69 -5.43
CA SER A 131 13.29 -19.66 -6.47
C SER A 131 13.92 -18.97 -7.68
N GLY A 132 14.58 -19.73 -8.56
CA GLY A 132 15.11 -19.21 -9.82
C GLY A 132 14.02 -18.58 -10.70
N TRP A 133 12.83 -19.15 -10.73
CA TRP A 133 11.68 -18.59 -11.44
C TRP A 133 11.19 -17.27 -10.85
N GLN A 134 11.24 -17.12 -9.53
CA GLN A 134 10.90 -15.86 -8.85
C GLN A 134 11.94 -14.77 -9.16
N TRP A 135 13.23 -15.10 -9.21
CA TRP A 135 14.27 -14.16 -9.65
C TRP A 135 14.11 -13.78 -11.12
N PHE A 136 13.77 -14.73 -11.99
CA PHE A 136 13.46 -14.44 -13.40
C PHE A 136 12.27 -13.51 -13.53
N SER A 137 11.20 -13.72 -12.76
CA SER A 137 10.06 -12.81 -12.70
C SER A 137 10.46 -11.39 -12.29
N VAL A 138 11.29 -11.25 -11.23
CA VAL A 138 11.79 -9.94 -10.80
C VAL A 138 12.61 -9.25 -11.90
N SER A 139 13.42 -10.01 -12.64
CA SER A 139 14.18 -9.47 -13.78
C SER A 139 13.27 -8.94 -14.88
N LEU A 140 12.18 -9.63 -15.20
CA LEU A 140 11.17 -9.13 -16.15
C LEU A 140 10.52 -7.83 -15.66
N CYS A 141 10.23 -7.70 -14.36
CA CYS A 141 9.71 -6.47 -13.78
C CYS A 141 10.72 -5.31 -13.91
N VAL A 142 12.01 -5.57 -13.67
CA VAL A 142 13.07 -4.57 -13.85
C VAL A 142 13.14 -4.10 -15.29
N VAL A 143 13.09 -5.03 -16.27
CA VAL A 143 13.07 -4.70 -17.70
C VAL A 143 11.84 -3.86 -18.03
N SER A 144 10.66 -4.24 -17.54
CA SER A 144 9.43 -3.46 -17.73
C SER A 144 9.55 -2.02 -17.21
N CYS A 145 10.05 -1.87 -15.97
CA CYS A 145 10.29 -0.54 -15.39
C CYS A 145 11.30 0.28 -16.20
N ALA A 146 12.36 -0.35 -16.70
CA ALA A 146 13.38 0.32 -17.52
C ALA A 146 12.80 0.83 -18.85
N ILE A 147 11.91 0.06 -19.49
CA ILE A 147 11.23 0.48 -20.71
C ILE A 147 10.35 1.71 -20.46
N LEU A 148 9.58 1.70 -19.37
CA LEU A 148 8.69 2.82 -19.02
C LEU A 148 9.44 4.05 -18.53
N ALA A 149 10.57 3.87 -17.85
CA ALA A 149 11.38 4.96 -17.31
C ALA A 149 12.35 5.57 -18.35
N TYR A 150 12.40 5.03 -19.54
CA TYR A 150 13.32 5.53 -20.59
C TYR A 150 13.05 7.01 -20.90
N GLY A 151 14.06 7.85 -20.73
CA GLY A 151 13.95 9.30 -20.89
C GLY A 151 13.47 10.06 -19.62
N HIS A 152 13.16 9.39 -18.51
CA HIS A 152 12.57 9.97 -17.30
C HIS A 152 13.37 9.62 -16.03
N ILE A 153 14.68 9.81 -16.05
CA ILE A 153 15.57 9.41 -14.93
C ILE A 153 15.26 10.15 -13.62
N THR A 154 14.90 11.44 -13.70
CA THR A 154 14.54 12.23 -12.51
C THR A 154 13.29 11.64 -11.82
N ASP A 155 12.28 11.30 -12.60
CA ASP A 155 11.07 10.66 -12.10
C ASP A 155 11.37 9.31 -11.43
N LEU A 156 12.33 8.57 -11.97
CA LEU A 156 12.77 7.29 -11.40
C LEU A 156 13.35 7.45 -9.99
N VAL A 157 14.15 8.50 -9.74
CA VAL A 157 14.73 8.75 -8.41
C VAL A 157 13.65 9.03 -7.36
N TYR A 158 12.72 9.94 -7.66
CA TYR A 158 11.57 10.21 -6.75
C TYR A 158 10.72 8.97 -6.52
N SER A 159 10.44 8.22 -7.57
CA SER A 159 9.68 6.97 -7.52
C SER A 159 10.35 5.94 -6.61
N LEU A 160 11.68 5.84 -6.66
CA LEU A 160 12.44 4.91 -5.82
C LEU A 160 12.31 5.26 -4.32
N VAL A 161 12.34 6.55 -3.96
CA VAL A 161 12.17 6.99 -2.56
C VAL A 161 10.76 6.67 -2.06
N ILE A 162 9.73 6.93 -2.87
CA ILE A 162 8.34 6.58 -2.55
C ILE A 162 8.19 5.06 -2.41
N ALA A 163 8.71 4.29 -3.38
CA ALA A 163 8.66 2.84 -3.35
C ALA A 163 9.37 2.25 -2.13
N LEU A 164 10.54 2.80 -1.76
CA LEU A 164 11.32 2.37 -0.60
C LEU A 164 10.54 2.58 0.71
N SER A 165 9.86 3.72 0.89
CA SER A 165 9.07 3.99 2.09
C SER A 165 7.93 2.98 2.27
N PHE A 166 7.22 2.60 1.21
CA PHE A 166 6.15 1.61 1.29
C PHE A 166 6.68 0.17 1.41
N ALA A 167 7.77 -0.15 0.72
CA ALA A 167 8.41 -1.46 0.86
C ALA A 167 8.92 -1.69 2.30
N LEU A 168 9.56 -0.69 2.91
CA LEU A 168 9.96 -0.75 4.32
C LEU A 168 8.75 -0.88 5.25
N TYR A 169 7.63 -0.20 4.96
CA TYR A 169 6.38 -0.42 5.67
C TYR A 169 5.95 -1.88 5.63
N LEU A 170 5.86 -2.50 4.44
CA LEU A 170 5.47 -3.90 4.29
C LEU A 170 6.40 -4.86 5.06
N ILE A 171 7.72 -4.63 4.99
CA ILE A 171 8.72 -5.42 5.74
C ILE A 171 8.54 -5.26 7.25
N SER A 172 8.31 -4.02 7.73
CA SER A 172 8.05 -3.77 9.15
C SER A 172 6.79 -4.49 9.62
N GLN A 173 5.72 -4.46 8.82
CA GLN A 173 4.47 -5.13 9.14
C GLN A 173 4.59 -6.66 9.14
N ARG A 174 5.42 -7.22 8.29
CA ARG A 174 5.71 -8.67 8.32
C ARG A 174 6.40 -9.09 9.62
N LYS A 175 7.30 -8.25 10.14
CA LYS A 175 7.96 -8.49 11.45
C LYS A 175 7.04 -8.21 12.63
N ASN A 176 6.08 -7.31 12.49
CA ASN A 176 5.12 -6.89 13.52
C ASN A 176 3.82 -7.71 13.42
N ASN A 177 3.89 -9.01 13.63
CA ASN A 177 2.77 -9.94 13.37
C ASN A 177 2.12 -10.54 14.63
N GLN A 178 2.44 -10.03 15.82
CA GLN A 178 2.04 -10.63 17.09
C GLN A 178 0.62 -10.25 17.52
N PHE A 179 0.18 -9.02 17.20
CA PHE A 179 -1.10 -8.48 17.63
C PHE A 179 -2.20 -8.53 16.57
N ASP A 180 -3.41 -8.18 16.97
CA ASP A 180 -4.52 -8.04 16.04
C ASP A 180 -4.24 -6.95 15.01
N ARG A 181 -4.51 -7.26 13.75
CA ARG A 181 -4.15 -6.37 12.63
C ARG A 181 -4.96 -5.09 12.60
N PHE A 182 -6.19 -5.15 13.08
CA PHE A 182 -7.05 -3.97 13.13
C PHE A 182 -6.60 -3.02 14.25
N VAL A 183 -6.20 -3.57 15.40
CA VAL A 183 -5.62 -2.78 16.51
C VAL A 183 -4.31 -2.13 16.08
N VAL A 184 -3.40 -2.89 15.45
CA VAL A 184 -2.12 -2.36 14.92
C VAL A 184 -2.38 -1.22 13.93
N LEU A 185 -3.30 -1.41 12.98
CA LEU A 185 -3.66 -0.38 12.01
C LEU A 185 -4.20 0.88 12.69
N THR A 186 -5.04 0.72 13.73
CA THR A 186 -5.57 1.85 14.49
C THR A 186 -4.45 2.67 15.14
N VAL A 187 -3.51 2.00 15.81
CA VAL A 187 -2.37 2.68 16.45
C VAL A 187 -1.53 3.42 15.40
N GLN A 188 -1.30 2.82 14.24
CA GLN A 188 -0.56 3.46 13.15
C GLN A 188 -1.28 4.68 12.58
N MET A 189 -2.62 4.63 12.45
CA MET A 189 -3.42 5.78 12.01
C MET A 189 -3.45 6.90 13.05
N VAL A 190 -3.48 6.58 14.34
CA VAL A 190 -3.32 7.57 15.42
C VAL A 190 -1.95 8.26 15.31
N ILE A 191 -0.88 7.49 15.12
CA ILE A 191 0.46 8.05 14.94
C ILE A 191 0.52 8.94 13.70
N ALA A 192 -0.04 8.49 12.58
CA ALA A 192 -0.13 9.27 11.35
C ALA A 192 -0.86 10.60 11.59
N SER A 193 -2.01 10.57 12.29
CA SER A 193 -2.78 11.77 12.64
C SER A 193 -1.97 12.74 13.50
N ILE A 194 -1.27 12.25 14.52
CA ILE A 194 -0.42 13.09 15.38
C ILE A 194 0.71 13.75 14.57
N VAL A 195 1.32 13.02 13.65
CA VAL A 195 2.42 13.54 12.81
C VAL A 195 1.94 14.63 11.87
N ILE A 196 0.75 14.49 11.27
CA ILE A 196 0.26 15.49 10.29
C ILE A 196 -0.52 16.64 10.92
N LEU A 197 -1.02 16.50 12.15
CA LEU A 197 -1.83 17.49 12.82
C LEU A 197 -1.19 18.89 12.88
N PRO A 198 0.12 19.06 13.17
CA PRO A 198 0.77 20.36 13.18
C PRO A 198 0.80 21.06 11.81
N PHE A 199 0.73 20.30 10.72
CA PHE A 199 0.75 20.82 9.36
C PHE A 199 -0.63 21.26 8.87
N TYR A 200 -1.69 20.72 9.46
CA TYR A 200 -3.08 21.00 9.04
C TYR A 200 -3.41 22.50 9.03
N PRO A 201 -3.15 23.30 10.09
CA PRO A 201 -3.52 24.71 10.10
C PRO A 201 -2.80 25.55 9.03
N THR A 202 -1.58 25.13 8.62
CA THR A 202 -0.74 25.89 7.68
C THR A 202 -1.02 25.53 6.23
N TYR A 203 -1.34 24.26 5.97
CA TYR A 203 -1.41 23.71 4.61
C TYR A 203 -2.82 23.27 4.19
N SER A 204 -3.81 23.33 5.07
CA SER A 204 -5.22 23.09 4.68
C SER A 204 -5.83 24.32 4.04
N GLY A 205 -6.65 24.06 3.02
CA GLY A 205 -7.48 25.09 2.38
C GLY A 205 -8.76 25.39 3.17
N LEU A 206 -9.68 26.08 2.52
CA LEU A 206 -11.02 26.33 3.08
C LEU A 206 -11.79 25.02 3.23
N LEU A 207 -12.63 24.95 4.26
CA LEU A 207 -13.49 23.79 4.49
C LEU A 207 -14.37 23.53 3.25
N PRO A 208 -14.33 22.29 2.71
CA PRO A 208 -15.19 21.93 1.58
C PRO A 208 -16.67 22.09 1.94
N THR A 209 -17.43 22.78 1.10
CA THR A 209 -18.87 23.04 1.32
C THR A 209 -19.77 22.02 0.64
N ALA A 210 -19.26 21.30 -0.38
CA ALA A 210 -20.06 20.36 -1.15
C ALA A 210 -20.27 19.04 -0.37
N SER A 211 -21.52 18.62 -0.22
CA SER A 211 -21.86 17.33 0.41
C SER A 211 -21.23 16.14 -0.30
N LEU A 212 -21.08 16.20 -1.62
CA LEU A 212 -20.42 15.16 -2.43
C LEU A 212 -18.98 14.89 -1.95
N PHE A 213 -18.23 15.93 -1.53
CA PHE A 213 -16.88 15.76 -0.98
C PHE A 213 -16.87 14.78 0.20
N TYR A 214 -17.76 15.00 1.17
CA TYR A 214 -17.83 14.18 2.38
C TYR A 214 -18.31 12.75 2.11
N VAL A 215 -19.26 12.58 1.19
CA VAL A 215 -19.71 11.23 0.77
C VAL A 215 -18.56 10.46 0.13
N LEU A 216 -17.85 11.06 -0.83
CA LEU A 216 -16.70 10.42 -1.47
C LEU A 216 -15.56 10.21 -0.48
N LEU A 217 -15.35 11.13 0.44
CA LEU A 217 -14.33 10.98 1.50
C LEU A 217 -14.63 9.75 2.38
N VAL A 218 -15.88 9.53 2.79
CA VAL A 218 -16.27 8.33 3.55
C VAL A 218 -16.00 7.05 2.74
N VAL A 219 -16.34 7.04 1.45
CA VAL A 219 -16.04 5.91 0.55
C VAL A 219 -14.52 5.70 0.46
N ILE A 220 -13.74 6.77 0.27
CA ILE A 220 -12.26 6.69 0.23
C ILE A 220 -11.70 6.13 1.54
N VAL A 221 -12.22 6.57 2.66
CA VAL A 221 -11.75 6.12 3.98
C VAL A 221 -12.08 4.66 4.23
N ILE A 222 -13.31 4.25 4.00
CA ILE A 222 -13.73 2.87 4.31
C ILE A 222 -13.20 1.91 3.24
N VAL A 223 -13.56 2.14 1.97
CA VAL A 223 -13.31 1.18 0.88
C VAL A 223 -11.86 1.22 0.42
N PHE A 224 -11.25 2.41 0.30
CA PHE A 224 -9.92 2.57 -0.30
C PHE A 224 -8.80 2.83 0.72
N THR A 225 -9.12 2.89 2.02
CA THR A 225 -8.09 3.05 3.07
C THR A 225 -8.16 1.93 4.10
N ILE A 226 -9.22 1.85 4.89
CA ILE A 226 -9.29 0.91 6.01
C ILE A 226 -9.32 -0.55 5.53
N VAL A 227 -10.23 -0.86 4.60
CA VAL A 227 -10.41 -2.24 4.12
C VAL A 227 -9.14 -2.77 3.44
N PRO A 228 -8.54 -2.12 2.43
CA PRO A 228 -7.37 -2.67 1.77
C PRO A 228 -6.13 -2.68 2.66
N LEU A 229 -5.92 -1.71 3.54
CA LEU A 229 -4.82 -1.75 4.50
C LEU A 229 -4.96 -2.93 5.47
N TYR A 230 -6.17 -3.15 6.01
CA TYR A 230 -6.43 -4.30 6.86
C TYR A 230 -6.19 -5.63 6.14
N LEU A 231 -6.73 -5.78 4.92
CA LEU A 231 -6.53 -6.97 4.10
C LEU A 231 -5.05 -7.23 3.78
N ASN A 232 -4.29 -6.17 3.50
CA ASN A 232 -2.85 -6.26 3.27
C ASN A 232 -2.10 -6.72 4.53
N LEU A 233 -2.38 -6.12 5.69
CA LEU A 233 -1.83 -6.54 6.98
C LEU A 233 -2.22 -7.99 7.33
N PHE A 234 -3.45 -8.38 7.02
CA PHE A 234 -3.91 -9.75 7.22
C PHE A 234 -3.16 -10.74 6.31
N ALA A 235 -2.97 -10.37 5.04
CA ALA A 235 -2.21 -11.18 4.08
C ALA A 235 -0.78 -11.44 4.56
N LEU A 236 -0.12 -10.42 5.09
CA LEU A 236 1.24 -10.50 5.64
C LEU A 236 1.36 -11.43 6.87
N LYS A 237 0.26 -11.84 7.51
CA LYS A 237 0.31 -12.90 8.54
C LYS A 237 0.70 -14.27 7.97
N GLY A 238 0.23 -14.58 6.76
CA GLY A 238 0.36 -15.93 6.19
C GLY A 238 1.08 -15.99 4.84
N MET A 239 1.51 -14.86 4.27
CA MET A 239 2.25 -14.80 3.01
C MET A 239 3.62 -14.14 3.19
N ASN A 240 4.56 -14.49 2.33
CA ASN A 240 5.82 -13.80 2.21
C ASN A 240 5.63 -12.37 1.68
N SER A 241 6.47 -11.45 2.14
CA SER A 241 6.39 -10.04 1.71
C SER A 241 6.70 -9.88 0.22
N SER A 242 7.61 -10.70 -0.33
CA SER A 242 7.89 -10.74 -1.76
C SER A 242 6.66 -11.15 -2.59
N ALA A 243 5.89 -12.16 -2.14
CA ALA A 243 4.66 -12.58 -2.82
C ALA A 243 3.57 -11.50 -2.75
N VAL A 244 3.40 -10.85 -1.58
CA VAL A 244 2.48 -9.70 -1.44
C VAL A 244 2.93 -8.54 -2.33
N GLY A 245 4.25 -8.26 -2.36
CA GLY A 245 4.83 -7.22 -3.21
C GLY A 245 4.51 -7.44 -4.69
N ILE A 246 4.71 -8.63 -5.22
CA ILE A 246 4.40 -8.93 -6.64
C ILE A 246 2.90 -8.82 -6.95
N LEU A 247 2.03 -9.24 -6.04
CA LEU A 247 0.58 -9.06 -6.22
C LEU A 247 0.16 -7.58 -6.27
N MET A 248 0.98 -6.66 -5.73
CA MET A 248 0.73 -5.23 -5.83
C MET A 248 0.66 -4.73 -7.28
N TYR A 249 1.31 -5.42 -8.22
CA TYR A 249 1.20 -5.07 -9.65
C TYR A 249 -0.23 -5.16 -10.20
N THR A 250 -1.15 -5.85 -9.51
CA THR A 250 -2.57 -5.85 -9.85
C THR A 250 -3.14 -4.42 -9.86
N ASN A 251 -2.66 -3.54 -8.98
CA ASN A 251 -3.09 -2.14 -8.92
C ASN A 251 -2.74 -1.37 -10.22
N PRO A 252 -1.47 -1.22 -10.64
CA PRO A 252 -1.16 -0.52 -11.89
C PRO A 252 -1.76 -1.19 -13.13
N LEU A 253 -1.97 -2.52 -13.15
CA LEU A 253 -2.65 -3.19 -14.25
C LEU A 253 -4.11 -2.74 -14.36
N ILE A 254 -4.84 -2.64 -13.24
CA ILE A 254 -6.22 -2.15 -13.24
C ILE A 254 -6.26 -0.67 -13.63
N HIS A 255 -5.33 0.15 -13.13
CA HIS A 255 -5.22 1.55 -13.55
C HIS A 255 -4.99 1.68 -15.06
N PHE A 256 -4.12 0.87 -15.64
CA PHE A 256 -3.89 0.85 -17.07
C PHE A 256 -5.15 0.45 -17.85
N ILE A 257 -5.86 -0.59 -17.40
CA ILE A 257 -7.14 -1.00 -18.02
C ILE A 257 -8.17 0.13 -17.94
N LEU A 258 -8.28 0.81 -16.80
CA LEU A 258 -9.19 1.95 -16.64
C LEU A 258 -8.78 3.13 -17.52
N ALA A 259 -7.50 3.44 -17.65
CA ALA A 259 -6.98 4.49 -18.52
C ALA A 259 -7.40 4.26 -19.97
N VAL A 260 -7.21 3.04 -20.47
CA VAL A 260 -7.54 2.67 -21.85
C VAL A 260 -9.04 2.61 -22.10
N PHE A 261 -9.77 1.81 -21.30
CA PHE A 261 -11.16 1.48 -21.63
C PHE A 261 -12.18 2.47 -21.08
N TYR A 262 -11.91 3.06 -19.92
CA TYR A 262 -12.84 3.98 -19.27
C TYR A 262 -12.51 5.45 -19.55
N PHE A 263 -11.24 5.84 -19.40
CA PHE A 263 -10.80 7.22 -19.62
C PHE A 263 -10.44 7.52 -21.08
N LYS A 264 -10.32 6.50 -21.93
CA LYS A 264 -9.99 6.62 -23.37
C LYS A 264 -8.68 7.36 -23.61
N GLU A 265 -7.69 7.14 -22.75
CA GLU A 265 -6.35 7.71 -22.91
C GLU A 265 -5.61 7.03 -24.07
N GLU A 266 -4.77 7.79 -24.78
CA GLU A 266 -3.90 7.24 -25.81
C GLU A 266 -2.86 6.30 -25.22
N VAL A 267 -2.65 5.17 -25.89
CA VAL A 267 -1.75 4.12 -25.41
C VAL A 267 -0.54 4.01 -26.34
N HIS A 268 0.64 4.08 -25.76
CA HIS A 268 1.90 3.88 -26.47
C HIS A 268 2.33 2.41 -26.42
N LEU A 269 3.02 1.96 -27.50
CA LEU A 269 3.51 0.57 -27.60
C LEU A 269 4.36 0.16 -26.39
N ASN A 270 5.21 1.06 -25.88
CA ASN A 270 6.03 0.82 -24.69
C ASN A 270 5.20 0.45 -23.46
N GLN A 271 4.03 1.07 -23.28
CA GLN A 271 3.12 0.75 -22.18
C GLN A 271 2.54 -0.66 -22.33
N ILE A 272 2.08 -1.02 -23.54
CA ILE A 272 1.54 -2.36 -23.82
C ILE A 272 2.58 -3.43 -23.52
N ILE A 273 3.81 -3.26 -24.01
CA ILE A 273 4.90 -4.22 -23.78
C ILE A 273 5.20 -4.33 -22.27
N SER A 274 5.34 -3.19 -21.59
CA SER A 274 5.70 -3.17 -20.16
C SER A 274 4.62 -3.80 -19.29
N TYR A 275 3.35 -3.45 -19.48
CA TYR A 275 2.27 -4.07 -18.70
C TYR A 275 2.07 -5.55 -19.06
N GLY A 276 2.34 -5.96 -20.30
CA GLY A 276 2.39 -7.36 -20.71
C GLY A 276 3.48 -8.14 -19.97
N LEU A 277 4.71 -7.59 -19.86
CA LEU A 277 5.80 -8.19 -19.10
C LEU A 277 5.46 -8.32 -17.60
N ILE A 278 4.80 -7.32 -17.01
CA ILE A 278 4.34 -7.37 -15.63
C ILE A 278 3.30 -8.48 -15.43
N LEU A 279 2.33 -8.61 -16.32
CA LEU A 279 1.32 -9.66 -16.23
C LEU A 279 1.97 -11.05 -16.25
N ILE A 280 2.90 -11.28 -17.17
CA ILE A 280 3.69 -12.51 -17.26
C ILE A 280 4.48 -12.73 -15.96
N SER A 281 5.11 -11.69 -15.43
CA SER A 281 5.87 -11.76 -14.17
C SER A 281 5.02 -12.19 -12.99
N ILE A 282 3.80 -11.65 -12.84
CA ILE A 282 2.88 -12.03 -11.77
C ILE A 282 2.56 -13.53 -11.85
N VAL A 283 2.28 -14.03 -13.04
CA VAL A 283 1.97 -15.45 -13.26
C VAL A 283 3.18 -16.34 -12.89
N ILE A 284 4.37 -16.01 -13.39
CA ILE A 284 5.60 -16.77 -13.12
C ILE A 284 5.93 -16.74 -11.63
N PHE A 285 5.88 -15.60 -10.97
CA PHE A 285 6.23 -15.48 -9.55
C PHE A 285 5.31 -16.32 -8.67
N ASN A 286 4.04 -16.40 -9.03
CA ASN A 286 3.01 -17.07 -8.27
C ASN A 286 2.77 -18.51 -8.76
N GLU A 287 3.66 -19.09 -9.58
CA GLU A 287 3.50 -20.44 -10.16
C GLU A 287 3.11 -21.52 -9.12
N ARG A 288 3.74 -21.47 -7.93
CA ARG A 288 3.48 -22.42 -6.84
C ARG A 288 2.07 -22.35 -6.28
N PHE A 289 1.45 -21.16 -6.30
CA PHE A 289 0.10 -20.95 -5.85
C PHE A 289 -0.95 -21.24 -6.93
N LEU A 290 -0.57 -21.06 -8.20
CA LEU A 290 -1.47 -21.21 -9.35
C LEU A 290 -1.43 -22.66 -9.90
N PHE A 291 -0.25 -23.29 -9.95
CA PHE A 291 -0.05 -24.52 -10.72
C PHE A 291 0.36 -25.74 -9.87
N LYS A 292 0.91 -25.57 -8.65
CA LYS A 292 1.19 -26.74 -7.80
C LYS A 292 -0.09 -27.23 -7.16
N LYS A 293 -0.61 -28.37 -7.66
CA LYS A 293 -1.45 -29.28 -6.87
C LYS A 293 -0.68 -29.68 -5.62
N ASN A 294 -1.35 -29.56 -4.44
CA ASN A 294 -0.83 -30.09 -3.18
C ASN A 294 -0.42 -31.57 -3.38
N VAL A 295 0.86 -31.88 -3.17
CA VAL A 295 1.31 -33.21 -2.81
C VAL A 295 1.17 -33.33 -1.31
#